data_628cd2cc439c18f8753e165f59faf4dc
#
_entry.id   628cd2cc439c18f8753e165f59faf4dc
#
_cell.length_a   1.000
_cell.length_b   1.000
_cell.length_c   1.000
_cell.angle_alpha   90.00
_cell.angle_beta   90.00
_cell.angle_gamma   90.00
#
_symmetry.space_group_name_H-M   'P 1'
#
loop_
_entity.id
_entity.type
_entity.pdbx_description
1 polymer ?
#
loop_
_entity_poly.entity_id
_entity_poly.type
_entity_poly.pdbx_seq_one_letter_code
_entity_poly.pdbx_strand_id
1 'polypeptide(L)'
;MSVVQSLGLVVNCKVKYIRPQYNDLEEWTKDDNNVYIGRGGVVFVKGKRFPPKASIFCNPFIIDKDGNREEVLIKYEEYIRERLKAGNDPIFKEELMKLKGKNLGCWCKPEKCHGDILLKFIR
;
A
#
# COMPACT_ATOMS: atom_id res chain seq x y z
N MET A 1 13.61 21.26 9.95
CA MET A 1 13.39 20.77 9.47
C MET A 1 13.46 19.76 9.27
N SER A 2 13.17 19.58 9.40
CA SER A 2 13.32 18.47 9.39
C SER A 2 13.06 17.62 8.32
N VAL A 3 13.86 16.88 7.92
CA VAL A 3 13.82 16.03 6.78
C VAL A 3 13.36 14.66 7.06
N VAL A 4 12.98 14.43 8.28
CA VAL A 4 12.60 13.08 8.69
C VAL A 4 11.39 12.58 7.98
N GLN A 5 10.49 13.48 7.65
CA GLN A 5 9.26 13.09 7.00
C GLN A 5 9.44 12.61 5.57
N SER A 6 10.65 12.73 5.02
CA SER A 6 10.89 12.24 3.68
C SER A 6 11.04 10.72 3.63
N LEU A 7 11.09 10.06 4.80
CA LEU A 7 11.19 8.61 4.87
C LEU A 7 9.79 8.00 4.86
N GLY A 8 9.48 7.20 3.85
CA GLY A 8 8.20 6.52 3.78
C GLY A 8 8.11 5.39 4.79
N LEU A 9 6.91 5.13 5.27
CA LEU A 9 6.62 4.08 6.23
C LEU A 9 5.45 3.24 5.74
N VAL A 10 5.43 1.97 6.15
CA VAL A 10 4.26 1.13 5.95
C VAL A 10 3.49 1.11 7.26
N VAL A 11 2.21 1.46 7.21
CA VAL A 11 1.38 1.55 8.41
C VAL A 11 0.16 0.64 8.31
N ASN A 12 -0.32 0.18 9.47
CA ASN A 12 -1.53 -0.62 9.54
C ASN A 12 -2.73 0.32 9.64
N CYS A 13 -3.68 0.17 8.72
CA CYS A 13 -4.82 1.07 8.59
C CYS A 13 -6.03 0.67 9.43
N LYS A 14 -5.94 -0.35 10.28
CA LYS A 14 -7.05 -0.67 11.18
C LYS A 14 -7.36 0.55 12.04
N VAL A 15 -8.64 0.80 12.28
CA VAL A 15 -9.06 2.00 13.01
C VAL A 15 -8.37 2.15 14.36
N LYS A 16 -8.07 1.04 15.05
CA LYS A 16 -7.40 1.11 16.35
C LYS A 16 -6.00 1.71 16.25
N TYR A 17 -5.38 1.70 15.07
CA TYR A 17 -4.04 2.25 14.88
C TYR A 17 -4.06 3.66 14.30
N ILE A 18 -5.15 4.06 13.65
CA ILE A 18 -5.23 5.38 13.04
C ILE A 18 -6.00 6.40 13.87
N ARG A 19 -6.80 5.94 14.84
CA ARG A 19 -7.45 6.83 15.78
C ARG A 19 -6.48 7.25 16.87
N PRO A 20 -6.64 8.42 17.44
CA PRO A 20 -7.70 9.42 17.21
C PRO A 20 -7.43 10.39 16.07
N GLN A 21 -6.29 10.29 15.41
CA GLN A 21 -5.92 11.23 14.36
C GLN A 21 -6.88 11.21 13.17
N TYR A 22 -7.37 10.03 12.83
CA TYR A 22 -8.34 9.84 11.75
C TYR A 22 -9.43 8.92 12.28
N ASN A 23 -10.68 9.22 11.98
CA ASN A 23 -11.80 8.43 12.48
C ASN A 23 -11.98 7.13 11.71
N ASP A 24 -11.61 7.11 10.44
CA ASP A 24 -11.78 5.95 9.57
C ASP A 24 -10.80 6.01 8.40
N LEU A 25 -10.81 4.97 7.59
CA LEU A 25 -9.89 4.88 6.44
C LEU A 25 -10.12 6.02 5.44
N GLU A 26 -11.36 6.42 5.24
CA GLU A 26 -11.66 7.52 4.32
C GLU A 26 -10.93 8.80 4.73
N GLU A 27 -10.99 9.15 6.00
CA GLU A 27 -10.28 10.34 6.51
C GLU A 27 -8.77 10.15 6.36
N TRP A 28 -8.28 8.96 6.67
CA TRP A 28 -6.86 8.68 6.56
C TRP A 28 -6.35 8.91 5.13
N THR A 29 -7.14 8.48 4.13
CA THR A 29 -6.73 8.64 2.72
C THR A 29 -6.83 10.07 2.21
N LYS A 30 -7.54 10.94 2.91
CA LYS A 30 -7.63 12.36 2.51
C LYS A 30 -6.36 13.14 2.80
N ASP A 31 -5.52 12.63 3.68
CA ASP A 31 -4.23 13.26 3.95
C ASP A 31 -3.27 12.91 2.81
N ASP A 32 -2.72 13.93 2.16
CA ASP A 32 -1.85 13.74 0.99
C ASP A 32 -0.56 12.97 1.29
N ASN A 33 -0.18 12.87 2.56
CA ASN A 33 0.98 12.10 2.95
C ASN A 33 0.68 10.61 3.08
N ASN A 34 -0.58 10.21 2.98
CA ASN A 34 -1.03 8.84 3.16
C ASN A 34 -1.52 8.26 1.85
N VAL A 35 -1.06 7.06 1.51
CA VAL A 35 -1.51 6.36 0.31
C VAL A 35 -1.91 4.95 0.68
N TYR A 36 -3.16 4.59 0.43
CA TYR A 36 -3.63 3.23 0.65
C TYR A 36 -3.12 2.34 -0.49
N ILE A 37 -2.55 1.18 -0.15
CA ILE A 37 -1.96 0.28 -1.14
C ILE A 37 -2.62 -1.10 -1.18
N GLY A 38 -3.80 -1.23 -0.57
CA GLY A 38 -4.49 -2.50 -0.45
C GLY A 38 -5.65 -2.67 -1.43
N ARG A 39 -6.51 -3.63 -1.11
CA ARG A 39 -7.66 -3.98 -1.94
C ARG A 39 -8.83 -3.05 -1.67
N GLY A 40 -9.77 -3.02 -2.63
CA GLY A 40 -10.99 -2.25 -2.47
C GLY A 40 -12.03 -2.99 -1.64
N GLY A 41 -13.02 -2.23 -1.15
CA GLY A 41 -14.17 -2.79 -0.47
C GLY A 41 -13.90 -3.49 0.86
N VAL A 42 -12.83 -3.11 1.55
CA VAL A 42 -12.37 -3.83 2.75
C VAL A 42 -13.01 -3.37 4.05
N VAL A 43 -13.57 -2.16 4.07
CA VAL A 43 -14.24 -1.63 5.26
C VAL A 43 -15.54 -0.96 4.84
N PHE A 44 -16.41 -0.68 5.82
CA PHE A 44 -17.61 0.12 5.59
C PHE A 44 -17.39 1.51 6.16
N VAL A 45 -17.68 2.53 5.35
CA VAL A 45 -17.64 3.92 5.77
C VAL A 45 -18.99 4.52 5.39
N LYS A 46 -19.72 4.99 6.39
CA LYS A 46 -21.05 5.58 6.18
C LYS A 46 -21.97 4.66 5.38
N GLY A 47 -21.92 3.37 5.71
CA GLY A 47 -22.79 2.37 5.10
C GLY A 47 -22.39 1.87 3.73
N LYS A 48 -21.24 2.31 3.21
CA LYS A 48 -20.73 1.87 1.91
C LYS A 48 -19.37 1.24 2.04
N ARG A 49 -19.09 0.27 1.18
CA ARG A 49 -17.76 -0.34 1.15
C ARG A 49 -16.73 0.67 0.68
N PHE A 50 -15.60 0.66 1.33
CA PHE A 50 -14.52 1.60 1.03
C PHE A 50 -13.18 0.87 1.06
N PRO A 51 -12.20 1.19 0.21
CA PRO A 51 -12.29 2.14 -0.91
C PRO A 51 -13.13 1.57 -2.06
N PRO A 52 -13.66 2.40 -2.94
CA PRO A 52 -14.48 1.91 -4.07
C PRO A 52 -13.68 1.06 -5.05
N LYS A 53 -12.39 1.28 -5.15
CA LYS A 53 -11.51 0.52 -6.03
C LYS A 53 -10.26 0.08 -5.31
N ALA A 54 -9.68 -1.04 -5.74
CA ALA A 54 -8.38 -1.47 -5.25
C ALA A 54 -7.30 -0.50 -5.69
N SER A 55 -6.26 -0.38 -4.89
CA SER A 55 -5.07 0.39 -5.28
C SER A 55 -4.39 -0.30 -6.46
N ILE A 56 -3.76 0.47 -7.33
CA ILE A 56 -2.93 -0.09 -8.40
C ILE A 56 -1.73 -0.84 -7.83
N PHE A 57 -1.42 -0.61 -6.56
CA PHE A 57 -0.30 -1.25 -5.87
C PHE A 57 -0.73 -2.47 -5.06
N CYS A 58 -2.00 -2.85 -5.06
CA CYS A 58 -2.44 -3.98 -4.27
C CYS A 58 -1.74 -5.26 -4.74
N ASN A 59 -1.55 -6.20 -3.80
CA ASN A 59 -0.94 -7.49 -4.14
C ASN A 59 -2.01 -8.37 -4.79
N PRO A 60 -1.85 -8.76 -6.06
CA PRO A 60 -2.83 -9.62 -6.73
C PRO A 60 -2.78 -11.06 -6.25
N PHE A 61 -1.72 -11.44 -5.53
CA PHE A 61 -1.57 -12.81 -5.02
C PHE A 61 -2.15 -12.91 -3.63
N ILE A 62 -2.88 -13.97 -3.37
CA ILE A 62 -3.67 -14.15 -2.15
C ILE A 62 -3.05 -15.24 -1.28
N ILE A 63 -2.82 -14.94 0.00
CA ILE A 63 -2.31 -15.91 0.96
C ILE A 63 -3.29 -17.09 1.03
N ASP A 64 -2.74 -18.30 1.08
CA ASP A 64 -3.46 -19.57 1.12
C ASP A 64 -4.06 -20.01 -0.22
N LYS A 65 -4.15 -19.11 -1.18
CA LYS A 65 -4.58 -19.46 -2.54
C LYS A 65 -3.36 -19.54 -3.46
N ASP A 66 -2.48 -18.56 -3.38
CA ASP A 66 -1.32 -18.45 -4.26
C ASP A 66 -0.01 -18.76 -3.55
N GLY A 67 -0.09 -19.13 -2.29
CA GLY A 67 1.07 -19.48 -1.48
C GLY A 67 0.92 -18.93 -0.08
N ASN A 68 1.92 -19.19 0.77
CA ASN A 68 1.94 -18.59 2.10
C ASN A 68 2.40 -17.13 1.99
N ARG A 69 2.45 -16.42 3.12
CA ARG A 69 2.82 -15.00 3.13
C ARG A 69 4.14 -14.74 2.41
N GLU A 70 5.15 -15.53 2.71
CA GLU A 70 6.47 -15.34 2.11
C GLU A 70 6.43 -15.56 0.60
N GLU A 71 5.73 -16.60 0.17
CA GLU A 71 5.62 -16.92 -1.25
C GLU A 71 4.87 -15.84 -2.03
N VAL A 72 3.76 -15.32 -1.47
CA VAL A 72 3.02 -14.26 -2.18
C VAL A 72 3.81 -12.95 -2.23
N LEU A 73 4.68 -12.70 -1.26
CA LEU A 73 5.55 -11.52 -1.30
C LEU A 73 6.63 -11.66 -2.36
N ILE A 74 7.19 -12.86 -2.52
CA ILE A 74 8.17 -13.13 -3.58
C ILE A 74 7.50 -12.93 -4.93
N LYS A 75 6.30 -13.46 -5.11
CA LYS A 75 5.55 -13.29 -6.36
C LYS A 75 5.24 -11.83 -6.63
N TYR A 76 4.91 -11.07 -5.59
CA TYR A 76 4.65 -9.64 -5.73
C TYR A 76 5.90 -8.90 -6.19
N GLU A 77 7.06 -9.23 -5.62
CA GLU A 77 8.30 -8.58 -6.00
C GLU A 77 8.61 -8.83 -7.47
N GLU A 78 8.45 -10.07 -7.93
CA GLU A 78 8.65 -10.41 -9.34
C GLU A 78 7.67 -9.67 -10.24
N TYR A 79 6.41 -9.58 -9.81
CA TYR A 79 5.36 -8.87 -10.51
C TYR A 79 5.71 -7.38 -10.68
N ILE A 80 6.19 -6.72 -9.62
CA ILE A 80 6.59 -5.32 -9.68
C ILE A 80 7.82 -5.16 -10.59
N ARG A 81 8.78 -6.04 -10.44
CA ARG A 81 9.99 -6.00 -11.25
C ARG A 81 9.67 -6.07 -12.74
N GLU A 82 8.73 -6.94 -13.09
CA GLU A 82 8.30 -7.10 -14.47
C GLU A 82 7.64 -5.83 -14.99
N ARG A 83 6.80 -5.21 -14.18
CA ARG A 83 6.12 -3.97 -14.57
C ARG A 83 7.10 -2.80 -14.73
N LEU A 84 8.21 -2.84 -14.02
CA LEU A 84 9.20 -1.75 -14.08
C LEU A 84 10.21 -1.93 -15.20
N LYS A 85 10.18 -3.03 -15.92
CA LYS A 85 11.08 -3.20 -17.07
C LYS A 85 10.81 -2.09 -18.10
N ALA A 86 11.88 -1.61 -18.73
CA ALA A 86 11.81 -0.50 -19.66
C ALA A 86 10.72 -0.69 -20.71
N GLY A 87 9.86 0.29 -20.83
CA GLY A 87 8.81 0.29 -21.84
C GLY A 87 7.56 -0.51 -21.51
N ASN A 88 7.56 -1.28 -20.42
CA ASN A 88 6.38 -2.10 -20.10
C ASN A 88 5.23 -1.29 -19.53
N ASP A 89 5.51 -0.45 -18.54
CA ASP A 89 4.43 0.28 -17.87
C ASP A 89 4.93 1.60 -17.31
N PRO A 90 5.14 2.60 -18.18
CA PRO A 90 5.69 3.88 -17.74
C PRO A 90 4.76 4.62 -16.76
N ILE A 91 3.46 4.44 -16.89
CA ILE A 91 2.50 5.09 -16.00
C ILE A 91 2.62 4.52 -14.59
N PHE A 92 2.73 3.20 -14.48
CA PHE A 92 2.92 2.55 -13.18
C PHE A 92 4.21 3.03 -12.52
N LYS A 93 5.28 3.11 -13.30
CA LYS A 93 6.57 3.57 -12.77
C LYS A 93 6.46 4.99 -12.23
N GLU A 94 5.77 5.86 -12.95
CA GLU A 94 5.57 7.24 -12.52
C GLU A 94 4.79 7.29 -11.21
N GLU A 95 3.69 6.53 -11.13
CA GLU A 95 2.88 6.49 -9.93
C GLU A 95 3.64 5.90 -8.74
N LEU A 96 4.48 4.91 -9.00
CA LEU A 96 5.30 4.31 -7.95
C LEU A 96 6.28 5.33 -7.36
N MET A 97 6.91 6.13 -8.20
CA MET A 97 7.85 7.13 -7.72
C MET A 97 7.18 8.21 -6.87
N LYS A 98 5.89 8.46 -7.08
CA LYS A 98 5.14 9.41 -6.26
C LYS A 98 4.94 8.94 -4.82
N LEU A 99 5.16 7.65 -4.55
CA LEU A 99 5.03 7.11 -3.19
C LEU A 99 6.19 7.49 -2.29
N LYS A 100 7.25 8.02 -2.85
CA LYS A 100 8.45 8.36 -2.09
C LYS A 100 8.09 9.36 -0.99
N GLY A 101 8.45 9.03 0.25
CA GLY A 101 8.16 9.89 1.40
C GLY A 101 6.75 9.76 1.95
N LYS A 102 5.90 8.96 1.33
CA LYS A 102 4.52 8.79 1.78
C LYS A 102 4.38 7.64 2.77
N ASN A 103 3.30 7.68 3.55
CA ASN A 103 2.92 6.56 4.41
C ASN A 103 2.07 5.59 3.59
N LEU A 104 2.48 4.34 3.53
CA LEU A 104 1.79 3.33 2.73
C LEU A 104 0.89 2.51 3.66
N GLY A 105 -0.41 2.55 3.40
CA GLY A 105 -1.39 1.90 4.28
C GLY A 105 -1.77 0.51 3.82
N CYS A 106 -1.60 -0.47 4.70
CA CYS A 106 -2.01 -1.84 4.47
C CYS A 106 -2.60 -2.42 5.75
N TRP A 107 -2.82 -3.75 5.80
CA TRP A 107 -3.49 -4.40 6.92
C TRP A 107 -2.59 -5.38 7.67
N CYS A 108 -1.36 -5.57 7.21
CA CYS A 108 -0.51 -6.67 7.70
C CYS A 108 0.39 -6.34 8.89
N LYS A 109 0.78 -5.09 9.04
CA LYS A 109 1.74 -4.74 10.09
C LYS A 109 1.23 -5.19 11.47
N PRO A 110 2.10 -5.74 12.31
CA PRO A 110 3.56 -5.80 12.19
C PRO A 110 4.10 -6.90 11.26
N GLU A 111 3.24 -7.70 10.65
CA GLU A 111 3.68 -8.72 9.71
C GLU A 111 4.21 -8.08 8.42
N LYS A 112 5.11 -8.79 7.73
CA LYS A 112 5.62 -8.33 6.45
C LYS A 112 4.48 -8.21 5.45
N CYS A 113 4.52 -7.16 4.63
CA CYS A 113 3.50 -6.96 3.60
C CYS A 113 4.12 -6.42 2.32
N HIS A 114 3.30 -6.34 1.28
CA HIS A 114 3.75 -5.84 -0.02
C HIS A 114 4.24 -4.40 0.02
N GLY A 115 3.82 -3.62 1.01
CA GLY A 115 4.34 -2.26 1.20
C GLY A 115 5.85 -2.26 1.44
N ASP A 116 6.36 -3.26 2.15
CA ASP A 116 7.80 -3.39 2.37
C ASP A 116 8.53 -3.63 1.04
N ILE A 117 7.89 -4.39 0.14
CA ILE A 117 8.44 -4.62 -1.20
C ILE A 117 8.47 -3.31 -1.99
N LEU A 118 7.36 -2.55 -1.96
CA LEU A 118 7.30 -1.27 -2.67
C LEU A 118 8.40 -0.32 -2.19
N LEU A 119 8.65 -0.27 -0.88
CA LEU A 119 9.71 0.60 -0.35
C LEU A 119 11.07 0.26 -0.91
N LYS A 120 11.34 -1.01 -1.19
CA LYS A 120 12.62 -1.42 -1.79
C LYS A 120 12.83 -0.77 -3.15
N PHE A 121 11.77 -0.59 -3.92
CA PHE A 121 11.88 -0.06 -5.28
C PHE A 121 11.92 1.47 -5.33
N ILE A 122 11.51 2.15 -4.27
CA ILE A 122 11.44 3.61 -4.28
C ILE A 122 12.51 4.28 -3.41
N ARG A 123 13.31 3.50 -2.73
CA ARG A 123 14.43 4.02 -1.94
C ARG A 123 15.61 4.40 -2.80
#